data_264cc543531811230d654f348b265de6
#
_entry.id   264cc543531811230d654f348b265de6
#
_cell.length_a   1.000
_cell.length_b   1.000
_cell.length_c   1.000
_cell.angle_alpha   90.00
_cell.angle_beta   90.00
_cell.angle_gamma   90.00
#
_symmetry.space_group_name_H-M   'P 1'
#
loop_
_entity.id
_entity.type
_entity.pdbx_description
1 polymer ?
#
loop_
_entity_poly.entity_id
_entity_poly.type
_entity_poly.pdbx_seq_one_letter_code
_entity_poly.pdbx_strand_id
1 'polypeptide(L)' 'MTNLQKIMDNENITDQELYEKSGVHFNVIKLIRTGQRKTPRFSTLGKLAKALGCTAKKIGG' A
#
# COMPACT_ATOMS: atom_id res chain seq x y z
N MET A 1 -6.16 -11.67 -4.57
CA MET A 1 -5.78 -10.26 -4.71
C MET A 1 -5.68 -9.62 -3.34
N THR A 2 -4.61 -8.88 -3.07
CA THR A 2 -4.40 -8.25 -1.77
C THR A 2 -5.32 -7.03 -1.59
N ASN A 3 -5.54 -6.65 -0.34
CA ASN A 3 -6.32 -5.44 -0.04
C ASN A 3 -5.69 -4.20 -0.65
N LEU A 4 -4.36 -4.11 -0.59
CA LEU A 4 -3.66 -2.97 -1.19
C LEU A 4 -3.87 -2.91 -2.70
N GLN A 5 -3.79 -4.06 -3.38
CA GLN A 5 -4.02 -4.11 -4.82
C GLN A 5 -5.44 -3.64 -5.17
N LYS A 6 -6.43 -4.07 -4.39
CA LYS A 6 -7.83 -3.66 -4.60
C LYS A 6 -8.00 -2.15 -4.45
N ILE A 7 -7.38 -1.58 -3.41
CA ILE A 7 -7.47 -0.14 -3.15
C ILE A 7 -6.78 0.64 -4.27
N MET A 8 -5.60 0.20 -4.69
CA MET A 8 -4.86 0.86 -5.77
C MET A 8 -5.63 0.82 -7.08
N ASP A 9 -6.24 -0.32 -7.39
CA ASP A 9 -7.06 -0.46 -8.60
C ASP A 9 -8.27 0.46 -8.54
N ASN A 10 -8.92 0.51 -7.38
CA ASN A 10 -10.11 1.35 -7.18
C ASN A 10 -9.79 2.84 -7.30
N GLU A 11 -8.61 3.24 -6.81
CA GLU A 11 -8.16 4.63 -6.86
C GLU A 11 -7.41 4.98 -8.15
N ASN A 12 -7.18 3.99 -9.01
CA ASN A 12 -6.45 4.18 -10.27
C ASN A 12 -5.05 4.74 -10.03
N ILE A 13 -4.37 4.26 -9.00
CA ILE A 13 -3.06 4.77 -8.60
C ILE A 13 -1.98 3.74 -8.93
N THR A 14 -0.84 4.22 -9.44
CA THR A 14 0.31 3.39 -9.77
C THR A 14 1.27 3.27 -8.59
N ASP A 15 2.20 2.31 -8.66
CA ASP A 15 3.25 2.15 -7.66
C ASP A 15 4.06 3.46 -7.51
N GLN A 16 4.39 4.09 -8.62
CA GLN A 16 5.15 5.33 -8.63
C GLN A 16 4.40 6.47 -7.95
N GLU A 17 3.12 6.61 -8.27
CA GLU A 17 2.29 7.64 -7.65
C GLU A 17 2.17 7.43 -6.15
N LEU A 18 1.98 6.19 -5.73
CA LEU A 18 1.86 5.88 -4.31
C LEU A 18 3.19 6.11 -3.58
N TYR A 19 4.30 5.80 -4.22
CA TYR A 19 5.63 6.10 -3.68
C TYR A 19 5.77 7.61 -3.43
N GLU A 20 5.39 8.42 -4.40
CA GLU A 20 5.50 9.88 -4.29
C GLU A 20 4.62 10.43 -3.16
N LYS A 21 3.44 9.86 -2.97
CA LYS A 21 2.49 10.31 -1.96
C LYS A 21 2.83 9.81 -0.55
N SER A 22 3.31 8.59 -0.44
CA SER A 22 3.52 7.94 0.86
C SER A 22 4.96 8.02 1.36
N GLY A 23 5.91 8.14 0.46
CA GLY A 23 7.32 8.03 0.79
C GLY A 23 7.79 6.58 0.95
N VAL A 24 6.90 5.61 0.72
CA VAL A 24 7.26 4.19 0.75
C VAL A 24 7.76 3.79 -0.62
N HIS A 25 8.98 3.23 -0.68
CA HIS A 25 9.59 2.87 -1.95
C HIS A 25 8.70 1.92 -2.77
N PHE A 26 8.67 2.12 -4.08
CA PHE A 26 7.78 1.35 -4.95
C PHE A 26 8.06 -0.16 -4.91
N ASN A 27 9.31 -0.60 -4.65
CA ASN A 27 9.59 -2.02 -4.48
C ASN A 27 8.85 -2.61 -3.28
N VAL A 28 8.79 -1.86 -2.17
CA VAL A 28 8.07 -2.28 -0.97
C VAL A 28 6.56 -2.34 -1.26
N ILE A 29 6.06 -1.35 -1.96
CA ILE A 29 4.65 -1.31 -2.37
C ILE A 29 4.32 -2.54 -3.21
N LYS A 30 5.17 -2.86 -4.17
CA LYS A 30 4.99 -4.03 -5.03
C LYS A 30 4.96 -5.33 -4.23
N LEU A 31 5.87 -5.49 -3.26
CA LEU A 31 5.92 -6.69 -2.42
C LEU A 31 4.65 -6.89 -1.61
N ILE A 32 4.11 -5.79 -1.07
CA ILE A 32 2.86 -5.83 -0.32
C ILE A 32 1.67 -6.10 -1.24
N ARG A 33 1.62 -5.38 -2.35
CA ARG A 33 0.54 -5.45 -3.32
C ARG A 33 0.37 -6.85 -3.92
N THR A 34 1.48 -7.50 -4.22
CA THR A 34 1.48 -8.85 -4.82
C THR A 34 1.33 -9.97 -3.80
N GLY A 35 1.38 -9.64 -2.51
CA GLY A 35 1.26 -10.63 -1.45
C GLY A 35 2.57 -11.33 -1.09
N GLN A 36 3.69 -10.92 -1.66
CA GLN A 36 5.00 -11.50 -1.34
C GLN A 36 5.44 -11.16 0.08
N ARG A 37 5.09 -9.96 0.57
CA ARG A 37 5.33 -9.57 1.95
C ARG A 37 4.02 -9.67 2.72
N LYS A 38 3.91 -10.69 3.57
CA LYS A 38 2.67 -10.98 4.29
C LYS A 38 2.48 -10.14 5.55
N THR A 39 3.58 -9.73 6.18
CA THR A 39 3.52 -8.96 7.43
C THR A 39 4.36 -7.70 7.33
N PRO A 40 3.89 -6.69 6.58
CA PRO A 40 4.61 -5.41 6.51
C PRO A 40 4.58 -4.70 7.86
N ARG A 41 5.57 -3.86 8.10
CA ARG A 41 5.63 -3.09 9.35
C ARG A 41 4.43 -2.17 9.46
N PHE A 42 3.95 -1.99 10.69
CA PHE A 42 2.82 -1.10 10.95
C PHE A 42 3.09 0.33 10.47
N SER A 43 4.32 0.81 10.64
CA SER A 43 4.71 2.15 10.16
C SER A 43 4.56 2.28 8.65
N THR A 44 4.92 1.23 7.91
CA THR A 44 4.76 1.20 6.45
C THR A 44 3.28 1.24 6.08
N LEU A 45 2.46 0.42 6.75
CA LEU A 45 1.02 0.41 6.52
C LEU A 45 0.40 1.76 6.82
N GLY A 46 0.84 2.42 7.89
CA GLY A 46 0.35 3.74 8.26
C GLY A 46 0.63 4.78 7.19
N LYS A 47 1.83 4.77 6.62
CA LYS A 47 2.21 5.69 5.56
C LYS A 47 1.35 5.47 4.30
N LEU A 48 1.17 4.21 3.92
CA LEU A 48 0.34 3.87 2.76
C LEU A 48 -1.12 4.25 3.00
N ALA A 49 -1.63 3.96 4.19
CA ALA A 49 -3.00 4.27 4.55
C ALA A 49 -3.27 5.77 4.50
N LYS A 50 -2.35 6.56 5.04
CA LYS A 50 -2.46 8.01 5.02
C LYS A 50 -2.47 8.55 3.59
N ALA A 51 -1.62 8.00 2.74
CA ALA A 51 -1.54 8.41 1.33
C ALA A 51 -2.81 8.06 0.56
N LEU A 52 -3.44 6.92 0.92
CA LEU A 52 -4.64 6.44 0.24
C LEU A 52 -5.94 6.91 0.91
N GLY A 53 -5.85 7.62 2.04
CA GLY A 53 -7.03 8.11 2.75
C GLY A 53 -7.84 7.02 3.42
N CYS A 54 -7.21 5.94 3.84
CA CYS A 54 -7.87 4.83 4.54
C CYS A 54 -7.11 4.48 5.81
N THR A 55 -7.54 3.42 6.51
CA THR A 55 -6.87 2.97 7.74
C THR A 55 -5.83 1.89 7.41
N ALA A 56 -4.81 1.78 8.26
CA ALA A 56 -3.78 0.75 8.12
C ALA A 56 -4.40 -0.65 8.19
N LYS A 57 -5.41 -0.83 9.01
CA LYS A 57 -6.13 -2.10 9.16
C LYS A 57 -6.76 -2.53 7.84
N LYS A 58 -7.26 -1.58 7.06
CA LYS A 58 -7.91 -1.86 5.78
C LYS A 58 -6.91 -2.41 4.76
N ILE A 59 -5.66 -2.01 4.84
CA ILE A 59 -4.60 -2.50 3.97
C ILE A 59 -4.05 -3.84 4.47
N GLY A 60 -3.79 -3.93 5.76
CA GLY A 60 -3.12 -5.08 6.37
C GLY A 60 -4.03 -6.26 6.67
N GLY A 61 -5.29 -6.05 6.55
CA GLY A 61 -6.12 -7.17 6.77
C GLY A 61 -7.36 -7.21 7.20
#